data_002cb113eed96045952a6eac40fe4c8b
#
_entry.id   002cb113eed96045952a6eac40fe4c8b
#
_cell.length_a   1.000
_cell.length_b   1.000
_cell.length_c   1.000
_cell.angle_alpha   90.00
_cell.angle_beta   90.00
_cell.angle_gamma   90.00
#
_symmetry.space_group_name_H-M   'P 1'
#
loop_
_entity.id
_entity.type
_entity.pdbx_description
1 polymer ?
#
loop_
_entity_poly.entity_id
_entity_poly.type
_entity_poly.pdbx_seq_one_letter_code
_entity_poly.pdbx_strand_id
1 'polypeptide(L)'
;MSTVASKMSEFYVFVYGTLKKGEPNEMVMADGEGGRSKFVGFAETCRPFPLIVSTQFNIPFLLKDPGKGRKITGEVYIVDEDKLNALDELENHPHFYVRDLETVVLSESGETKDVWIYMLPEWREELLLNGSEFLASYNSEGAHNRKYVDRYLRTQQLEKAGHTLIVEVRQPRT
;
A
#
# COMPACT_ATOMS: atom_id res chain seq x y z
N MET A 1 -39.13 -20.60 3.71
CA MET A 1 -37.84 -20.51 4.46
C MET A 1 -36.98 -19.47 3.82
N SER A 2 -36.84 -18.34 4.47
CA SER A 2 -35.90 -17.34 4.01
C SER A 2 -34.51 -17.80 4.38
N THR A 3 -33.75 -18.25 3.40
CA THR A 3 -32.31 -18.26 3.53
C THR A 3 -31.87 -16.81 3.72
N VAL A 4 -31.51 -16.45 4.92
CA VAL A 4 -30.79 -15.22 5.15
C VAL A 4 -29.48 -15.39 4.41
N ALA A 5 -29.40 -14.87 3.17
CA ALA A 5 -28.13 -14.72 2.50
C ALA A 5 -27.27 -13.85 3.44
N SER A 6 -26.28 -14.46 4.07
CA SER A 6 -25.32 -13.70 4.83
C SER A 6 -24.74 -12.66 3.87
N LYS A 7 -25.04 -11.40 4.13
CA LYS A 7 -24.46 -10.29 3.39
C LYS A 7 -22.95 -10.42 3.56
N MET A 8 -22.24 -10.81 2.50
CA MET A 8 -20.79 -10.84 2.52
C MET A 8 -20.32 -9.43 2.88
N SER A 9 -19.51 -9.30 3.93
CA SER A 9 -18.93 -8.02 4.31
C SER A 9 -18.05 -7.52 3.18
N GLU A 10 -18.27 -6.28 2.79
CA GLU A 10 -17.49 -5.60 1.76
C GLU A 10 -16.70 -4.47 2.39
N PHE A 11 -15.46 -4.30 1.92
CA PHE A 11 -14.55 -3.28 2.41
C PHE A 11 -13.99 -2.50 1.22
N TYR A 12 -13.88 -1.19 1.38
CA TYR A 12 -13.21 -0.34 0.40
C TYR A 12 -11.74 -0.22 0.77
N VAL A 13 -10.85 -0.53 -0.17
CA VAL A 13 -9.39 -0.44 0.00
C VAL A 13 -8.81 0.46 -1.08
N PHE A 14 -7.93 1.36 -0.69
CA PHE A 14 -7.20 2.25 -1.58
C PHE A 14 -5.76 1.74 -1.73
N VAL A 15 -5.35 1.49 -2.96
CA VAL A 15 -3.99 1.07 -3.28
C VAL A 15 -3.28 2.17 -4.05
N TYR A 16 -2.06 2.46 -3.63
CA TYR A 16 -1.26 3.59 -4.15
C TYR A 16 0.09 3.17 -4.73
N GLY A 17 0.48 1.92 -4.54
CA GLY A 17 1.83 1.44 -4.84
C GLY A 17 1.84 0.27 -5.81
N THR A 18 2.59 -0.76 -5.47
CA THR A 18 2.84 -1.92 -6.34
C THR A 18 1.61 -2.78 -6.63
N LEU A 19 0.52 -2.60 -5.87
CA LEU A 19 -0.74 -3.32 -6.08
C LEU A 19 -1.63 -2.70 -7.16
N LYS A 20 -1.31 -1.50 -7.64
CA LYS A 20 -2.06 -0.85 -8.71
C LYS A 20 -1.95 -1.60 -10.04
N LYS A 21 -2.92 -1.39 -10.91
CA LYS A 21 -2.89 -1.94 -12.28
C LYS A 21 -1.62 -1.52 -13.01
N GLY A 22 -0.96 -2.47 -13.65
CA GLY A 22 0.28 -2.25 -14.37
C GLY A 22 1.53 -2.23 -13.51
N GLU A 23 1.39 -2.36 -12.19
CA GLU A 23 2.50 -2.37 -11.26
C GLU A 23 2.93 -3.81 -10.88
N PRO A 24 4.13 -4.00 -10.29
CA PRO A 24 4.72 -5.34 -10.13
C PRO A 24 3.88 -6.38 -9.38
N ASN A 25 3.03 -5.96 -8.45
CA ASN A 25 2.22 -6.87 -7.63
C ASN A 25 0.72 -6.77 -7.93
N GLU A 26 0.34 -6.31 -9.12
CA GLU A 26 -1.07 -6.10 -9.48
C GLU A 26 -1.94 -7.36 -9.32
N MET A 27 -1.35 -8.56 -9.51
CA MET A 27 -2.07 -9.81 -9.39
C MET A 27 -2.67 -10.04 -8.00
N VAL A 28 -2.15 -9.41 -6.98
CA VAL A 28 -2.68 -9.52 -5.61
C VAL A 28 -4.11 -8.99 -5.53
N MET A 29 -4.43 -7.98 -6.33
CA MET A 29 -5.77 -7.38 -6.38
C MET A 29 -6.70 -8.06 -7.39
N ALA A 30 -6.26 -9.13 -8.04
CA ALA A 30 -7.12 -9.87 -8.94
C ALA A 30 -8.22 -10.61 -8.18
N ASP A 31 -9.40 -10.70 -8.81
CA ASP A 31 -10.51 -11.49 -8.30
C ASP A 31 -10.18 -12.99 -8.47
N GLY A 32 -10.32 -13.77 -7.40
CA GLY A 32 -10.03 -15.20 -7.47
C GLY A 32 -9.48 -15.79 -6.17
N GLU A 33 -8.35 -16.48 -6.26
CA GLU A 33 -7.68 -17.06 -5.09
C GLU A 33 -7.31 -15.96 -4.08
N GLY A 34 -7.56 -16.22 -2.80
CA GLY A 34 -7.33 -15.25 -1.73
C GLY A 34 -8.48 -14.28 -1.51
N GLY A 35 -9.58 -14.39 -2.29
CA GLY A 35 -10.79 -13.60 -2.09
C GLY A 35 -11.21 -12.81 -3.31
N ARG A 36 -12.32 -12.09 -3.18
CA ARG A 36 -12.92 -11.30 -4.26
C ARG A 36 -12.52 -9.84 -4.17
N SER A 37 -12.34 -9.25 -5.35
CA SER A 37 -11.94 -7.86 -5.51
C SER A 37 -12.61 -7.28 -6.76
N LYS A 38 -13.11 -6.05 -6.63
CA LYS A 38 -13.73 -5.32 -7.75
C LYS A 38 -13.18 -3.90 -7.79
N PHE A 39 -12.68 -3.49 -8.95
CA PHE A 39 -12.23 -2.12 -9.17
C PHE A 39 -13.44 -1.17 -9.13
N VAL A 40 -13.30 -0.09 -8.36
CA VAL A 40 -14.31 0.96 -8.22
C VAL A 40 -13.95 2.18 -9.07
N GLY A 41 -12.72 2.66 -8.97
CA GLY A 41 -12.28 3.84 -9.70
C GLY A 41 -10.96 4.38 -9.20
N PHE A 42 -10.45 5.37 -9.92
CA PHE A 42 -9.31 6.16 -9.48
C PHE A 42 -9.75 7.17 -8.43
N ALA A 43 -8.86 7.51 -7.52
CA ALA A 43 -9.16 8.43 -6.43
C ALA A 43 -7.92 9.17 -5.96
N GLU A 44 -8.14 10.21 -5.18
CA GLU A 44 -7.08 11.01 -4.55
C GLU A 44 -7.41 11.18 -3.06
N THR A 45 -6.40 11.10 -2.19
CA THR A 45 -6.60 11.35 -0.77
C THR A 45 -7.00 12.81 -0.53
N CYS A 46 -7.86 13.04 0.47
CA CYS A 46 -8.25 14.40 0.85
C CYS A 46 -7.11 15.11 1.59
N ARG A 47 -6.32 14.37 2.35
CA ARG A 47 -5.15 14.89 3.08
C ARG A 47 -3.87 14.51 2.35
N PRO A 48 -2.82 15.36 2.43
CA PRO A 48 -1.51 14.97 1.92
C PRO A 48 -0.82 13.98 2.86
N PHE A 49 0.02 13.13 2.29
CA PHE A 49 0.86 12.17 3.00
C PHE A 49 2.22 12.07 2.31
N PRO A 50 3.29 11.75 3.05
CA PRO A 50 4.58 11.48 2.42
C PRO A 50 4.58 10.10 1.77
N LEU A 51 4.62 10.06 0.45
CA LEU A 51 4.83 8.85 -0.34
C LEU A 51 6.25 8.90 -0.91
N ILE A 52 7.06 7.92 -0.54
CA ILE A 52 8.46 7.84 -0.96
C ILE A 52 8.77 6.46 -1.52
N VAL A 53 9.78 6.40 -2.38
CA VAL A 53 10.43 5.13 -2.77
C VAL A 53 11.76 5.07 -2.05
N SER A 54 12.00 4.04 -1.28
CA SER A 54 13.18 3.95 -0.45
C SER A 54 13.66 2.52 -0.24
N THR A 55 14.75 2.38 0.51
CA THR A 55 15.56 1.20 0.72
C THR A 55 16.29 0.76 -0.55
N GLN A 56 17.24 -0.17 -0.41
CA GLN A 56 17.93 -0.77 -1.55
C GLN A 56 16.99 -1.56 -2.48
N PHE A 57 15.77 -1.81 -2.04
CA PHE A 57 14.76 -2.57 -2.80
C PHE A 57 13.79 -1.68 -3.57
N ASN A 58 13.91 -0.36 -3.42
CA ASN A 58 13.06 0.61 -4.09
C ASN A 58 11.57 0.37 -3.88
N ILE A 59 11.19 0.22 -2.62
CA ILE A 59 9.82 -0.01 -2.20
C ILE A 59 9.09 1.32 -2.00
N PRO A 60 7.84 1.46 -2.49
CA PRO A 60 7.03 2.62 -2.14
C PRO A 60 6.50 2.49 -0.70
N PHE A 61 6.69 3.55 0.09
CA PHE A 61 6.19 3.64 1.46
C PHE A 61 5.31 4.87 1.59
N LEU A 62 4.10 4.68 2.09
CA LEU A 62 3.23 5.78 2.51
C LEU A 62 3.37 5.94 4.01
N LEU A 63 3.92 7.07 4.43
CA LEU A 63 4.17 7.32 5.85
C LEU A 63 2.93 7.86 6.53
N LYS A 64 2.64 7.37 7.73
CA LYS A 64 1.50 7.84 8.52
C LYS A 64 1.85 9.17 9.19
N ASP A 65 1.91 10.21 8.37
CA ASP A 65 2.25 11.58 8.80
C ASP A 65 1.39 12.57 8.00
N PRO A 66 0.07 12.61 8.28
CA PRO A 66 -0.85 13.44 7.51
C PRO A 66 -0.49 14.92 7.63
N GLY A 67 -0.69 15.66 6.54
CA GLY A 67 -0.36 17.07 6.44
C GLY A 67 0.99 17.35 5.79
N LYS A 68 1.83 16.34 5.63
CA LYS A 68 3.11 16.44 4.92
C LYS A 68 3.03 15.71 3.59
N GLY A 69 3.91 16.08 2.68
CA GLY A 69 3.96 15.46 1.36
C GLY A 69 2.92 16.01 0.41
N ARG A 70 2.24 15.12 -0.29
CA ARG A 70 1.26 15.47 -1.34
C ARG A 70 -0.02 14.66 -1.17
N LYS A 71 -1.11 15.12 -1.76
CA LYS A 71 -2.30 14.30 -1.95
C LYS A 71 -1.93 13.16 -2.87
N ILE A 72 -2.37 11.95 -2.52
CA ILE A 72 -1.93 10.72 -3.18
C ILE A 72 -3.02 10.23 -4.12
N THR A 73 -2.65 9.97 -5.37
CA THR A 73 -3.54 9.33 -6.33
C THR A 73 -3.36 7.82 -6.31
N GLY A 74 -4.43 7.11 -6.51
CA GLY A 74 -4.44 5.65 -6.51
C GLY A 74 -5.76 5.08 -6.99
N GLU A 75 -6.01 3.84 -6.60
CA GLU A 75 -7.15 3.05 -7.05
C GLU A 75 -7.95 2.54 -5.87
N VAL A 76 -9.28 2.58 -5.99
CA VAL A 76 -10.19 2.04 -4.98
C VAL A 76 -10.76 0.72 -5.47
N TYR A 77 -10.78 -0.26 -4.58
CA TYR A 77 -11.38 -1.58 -4.80
C TYR A 77 -12.37 -1.90 -3.69
N ILE A 78 -13.42 -2.62 -4.04
CA ILE A 78 -14.26 -3.31 -3.05
C ILE A 78 -13.70 -4.72 -2.92
N VAL A 79 -13.41 -5.14 -1.69
CA VAL A 79 -12.88 -6.47 -1.39
C VAL A 79 -13.75 -7.17 -0.36
N ASP A 80 -13.76 -8.51 -0.38
CA ASP A 80 -14.40 -9.29 0.67
C ASP A 80 -13.46 -9.48 1.87
N GLU A 81 -13.96 -10.13 2.90
CA GLU A 81 -13.18 -10.38 4.13
C GLU A 81 -11.94 -11.23 3.85
N ASP A 82 -12.05 -12.25 2.99
CA ASP A 82 -10.93 -13.10 2.64
C ASP A 82 -9.81 -12.30 1.98
N LYS A 83 -10.16 -11.44 1.04
CA LYS A 83 -9.16 -10.57 0.38
C LYS A 83 -8.56 -9.58 1.37
N LEU A 84 -9.35 -8.99 2.24
CA LEU A 84 -8.83 -8.07 3.27
C LEU A 84 -7.85 -8.78 4.19
N ASN A 85 -8.16 -9.99 4.62
CA ASN A 85 -7.26 -10.80 5.45
C ASN A 85 -5.97 -11.13 4.71
N ALA A 86 -6.06 -11.44 3.41
CA ALA A 86 -4.88 -11.70 2.58
C ALA A 86 -4.00 -10.46 2.46
N LEU A 87 -4.60 -9.28 2.32
CA LEU A 87 -3.87 -8.00 2.29
C LEU A 87 -3.23 -7.70 3.64
N ASP A 88 -3.94 -7.93 4.76
CA ASP A 88 -3.39 -7.75 6.10
C ASP A 88 -2.16 -8.63 6.31
N GLU A 89 -2.19 -9.87 5.84
CA GLU A 89 -1.06 -10.78 5.92
C GLU A 89 0.10 -10.30 5.05
N LEU A 90 -0.19 -9.90 3.82
CA LEU A 90 0.81 -9.38 2.89
C LEU A 90 1.54 -8.16 3.45
N GLU A 91 0.79 -7.25 4.07
CA GLU A 91 1.31 -6.01 4.63
C GLU A 91 1.84 -6.16 6.06
N ASN A 92 1.76 -7.37 6.61
CA ASN A 92 2.13 -7.66 7.99
C ASN A 92 1.44 -6.71 8.97
N HIS A 93 0.14 -6.50 8.76
CA HIS A 93 -0.70 -5.66 9.62
C HIS A 93 -1.04 -6.43 10.91
N PRO A 94 -0.98 -5.85 12.09
CA PRO A 94 -0.60 -4.46 12.41
C PRO A 94 0.88 -4.29 12.83
N HIS A 95 1.74 -5.26 12.55
CA HIS A 95 3.11 -5.31 13.07
C HIS A 95 4.11 -4.49 12.26
N PHE A 96 3.82 -4.23 11.00
CA PHE A 96 4.68 -3.43 10.11
C PHE A 96 3.91 -2.28 9.50
N TYR A 97 3.04 -2.54 8.51
CA TYR A 97 2.05 -1.56 8.08
C TYR A 97 0.83 -1.64 8.98
N VAL A 98 0.11 -0.54 9.10
CA VAL A 98 -1.22 -0.50 9.71
C VAL A 98 -2.20 0.03 8.67
N ARG A 99 -3.40 -0.53 8.64
CA ARG A 99 -4.45 0.06 7.83
C ARG A 99 -5.33 0.96 8.69
N ASP A 100 -5.53 2.18 8.21
CA ASP A 100 -6.41 3.16 8.81
C ASP A 100 -7.46 3.58 7.80
N LEU A 101 -8.59 4.06 8.30
CA LEU A 101 -9.62 4.68 7.46
C LEU A 101 -9.21 6.10 7.10
N GLU A 102 -9.27 6.41 5.81
CA GLU A 102 -9.03 7.73 5.27
C GLU A 102 -10.11 8.05 4.24
N THR A 103 -10.40 9.34 4.08
CA THR A 103 -11.33 9.80 3.06
C THR A 103 -10.59 10.10 1.77
N VAL A 104 -11.10 9.56 0.68
CA VAL A 104 -10.61 9.85 -0.68
C VAL A 104 -11.74 10.41 -1.53
N VAL A 105 -11.38 11.12 -2.60
CA VAL A 105 -12.32 11.62 -3.60
C VAL A 105 -12.17 10.77 -4.86
N LEU A 106 -13.28 10.16 -5.29
CA LEU A 106 -13.31 9.43 -6.56
C LEU A 106 -13.19 10.41 -7.72
N SER A 107 -12.25 10.15 -8.62
CA SER A 107 -11.90 11.10 -9.69
C SER A 107 -13.04 11.32 -10.69
N GLU A 108 -13.79 10.27 -11.00
CA GLU A 108 -14.87 10.34 -12.01
C GLU A 108 -16.13 11.03 -11.48
N SER A 109 -16.59 10.66 -10.28
CA SER A 109 -17.84 11.16 -9.71
C SER A 109 -17.68 12.38 -8.81
N GLY A 110 -16.49 12.59 -8.25
CA GLY A 110 -16.26 13.60 -7.20
C GLY A 110 -16.81 13.19 -5.83
N GLU A 111 -17.36 11.98 -5.72
CA GLU A 111 -17.86 11.47 -4.44
C GLU A 111 -16.72 11.14 -3.49
N THR A 112 -16.96 11.36 -2.21
CA THR A 112 -16.01 10.95 -1.15
C THR A 112 -16.32 9.53 -0.71
N LYS A 113 -15.27 8.79 -0.36
CA LYS A 113 -15.36 7.44 0.20
C LYS A 113 -14.38 7.32 1.35
N ASP A 114 -14.82 6.66 2.42
CA ASP A 114 -13.92 6.23 3.47
C ASP A 114 -13.36 4.86 3.07
N VAL A 115 -12.04 4.76 3.05
CA VAL A 115 -11.32 3.59 2.55
C VAL A 115 -10.24 3.18 3.54
N TRP A 116 -9.90 1.90 3.53
CA TRP A 116 -8.72 1.40 4.23
C TRP A 116 -7.47 1.69 3.40
N ILE A 117 -6.47 2.27 4.04
CA ILE A 117 -5.16 2.52 3.43
C ILE A 117 -4.09 1.93 4.35
N TYR A 118 -3.16 1.16 3.78
CA TYR A 118 -2.01 0.65 4.51
C TYR A 118 -0.92 1.71 4.56
N MET A 119 -0.54 2.11 5.75
CA MET A 119 0.47 3.13 5.99
C MET A 119 1.54 2.63 6.96
N LEU A 120 2.74 3.18 6.84
CA LEU A 120 3.86 2.88 7.72
C LEU A 120 3.80 3.83 8.92
N PRO A 121 3.56 3.30 10.15
CA PRO A 121 3.43 4.16 11.34
C PRO A 121 4.76 4.57 11.96
N GLU A 122 5.80 3.78 11.75
CA GLU A 122 7.13 3.99 12.34
C GLU A 122 8.22 3.74 11.30
N TRP A 123 9.21 4.61 11.28
CA TRP A 123 10.34 4.49 10.34
C TRP A 123 11.60 5.11 10.93
N ARG A 124 12.74 4.66 10.40
CA ARG A 124 14.05 5.25 10.71
C ARG A 124 14.24 6.51 9.88
N GLU A 125 15.02 7.46 10.42
CA GLU A 125 15.37 8.67 9.69
C GLU A 125 16.03 8.37 8.34
N GLU A 126 16.88 7.36 8.28
CA GLU A 126 17.57 6.93 7.06
C GLU A 126 16.61 6.55 5.93
N LEU A 127 15.40 6.11 6.26
CA LEU A 127 14.38 5.83 5.25
C LEU A 127 14.06 7.06 4.42
N LEU A 128 13.89 8.21 5.09
CA LEU A 128 13.66 9.50 4.42
C LEU A 128 14.92 10.03 3.75
N LEU A 129 16.07 9.97 4.44
CA LEU A 129 17.35 10.49 3.93
C LEU A 129 17.77 9.80 2.64
N ASN A 130 17.53 8.50 2.54
CA ASN A 130 17.88 7.67 1.38
C ASN A 130 16.69 7.48 0.42
N GLY A 131 15.57 8.11 0.69
CA GLY A 131 14.36 7.99 -0.10
C GLY A 131 14.29 8.98 -1.26
N SER A 132 13.32 8.76 -2.12
CA SER A 132 12.98 9.69 -3.18
C SER A 132 12.38 10.98 -2.62
N GLU A 133 12.13 11.96 -3.49
CA GLU A 133 11.25 13.07 -3.18
C GLU A 133 9.84 12.54 -2.88
N PHE A 134 9.02 13.38 -2.25
CA PHE A 134 7.61 13.05 -2.02
C PHE A 134 6.84 12.99 -3.33
N LEU A 135 6.17 11.87 -3.55
CA LEU A 135 5.41 11.60 -4.77
C LEU A 135 3.91 11.83 -4.54
N ALA A 136 3.21 12.28 -5.58
CA ALA A 136 1.75 12.28 -5.61
C ALA A 136 1.22 10.94 -6.12
N SER A 137 1.99 10.25 -6.95
CA SER A 137 1.64 8.95 -7.54
C SER A 137 2.87 8.08 -7.69
N TYR A 138 2.71 6.80 -7.40
CA TYR A 138 3.75 5.81 -7.62
C TYR A 138 3.63 5.16 -8.98
N ASN A 139 4.76 5.02 -9.67
CA ASN A 139 4.93 4.22 -10.87
C ASN A 139 6.33 3.59 -10.79
N SER A 140 6.43 2.28 -10.93
CA SER A 140 7.71 1.57 -10.85
C SER A 140 8.72 2.01 -11.92
N GLU A 141 8.24 2.52 -13.05
CA GLU A 141 9.04 3.08 -14.14
C GLU A 141 9.08 4.62 -14.11
N GLY A 142 8.77 5.21 -12.97
CA GLY A 142 8.64 6.66 -12.84
C GLY A 142 9.96 7.42 -12.84
N ALA A 143 9.86 8.74 -12.81
CA ALA A 143 10.99 9.67 -12.89
C ALA A 143 11.95 9.57 -11.69
N HIS A 144 11.57 8.91 -10.60
CA HIS A 144 12.45 8.66 -9.45
C HIS A 144 13.63 7.75 -9.80
N ASN A 145 13.58 7.01 -10.93
CA ASN A 145 14.62 6.10 -11.41
C ASN A 145 15.00 5.00 -10.40
N ARG A 146 14.04 4.56 -9.58
CA ARG A 146 14.23 3.55 -8.55
C ARG A 146 13.39 2.32 -8.87
N LYS A 147 14.00 1.38 -9.59
CA LYS A 147 13.31 0.19 -10.05
C LYS A 147 13.03 -0.76 -8.89
N TYR A 148 11.77 -1.14 -8.74
CA TYR A 148 11.32 -2.07 -7.71
C TYR A 148 12.05 -3.41 -7.78
N VAL A 149 12.48 -3.91 -6.63
CA VAL A 149 13.10 -5.23 -6.50
C VAL A 149 12.05 -6.23 -6.07
N ASP A 150 11.87 -7.29 -6.87
CA ASP A 150 10.91 -8.35 -6.62
C ASP A 150 11.03 -8.92 -5.20
N ARG A 151 9.89 -9.24 -4.57
CA ARG A 151 9.84 -9.77 -3.19
C ARG A 151 10.70 -11.00 -2.99
N TYR A 152 10.74 -11.90 -3.97
CA TYR A 152 11.54 -13.12 -3.87
C TYR A 152 13.03 -12.80 -3.80
N LEU A 153 13.52 -11.94 -4.69
CA LEU A 153 14.91 -11.50 -4.72
C LEU A 153 15.28 -10.74 -3.44
N ARG A 154 14.39 -9.89 -2.98
CA ARG A 154 14.54 -9.13 -1.74
C ARG A 154 14.68 -10.04 -0.53
N THR A 155 13.82 -11.04 -0.41
CA THR A 155 13.84 -12.00 0.69
C THR A 155 15.18 -12.74 0.72
N GLN A 156 15.68 -13.20 -0.43
CA GLN A 156 16.99 -13.85 -0.51
C GLN A 156 18.13 -12.95 -0.06
N GLN A 157 18.14 -11.69 -0.47
CA GLN A 157 19.19 -10.73 -0.09
C GLN A 157 19.14 -10.45 1.41
N LEU A 158 17.97 -10.30 1.99
CA LEU A 158 17.79 -10.05 3.42
C LEU A 158 18.23 -11.26 4.25
N GLU A 159 17.89 -12.47 3.83
CA GLU A 159 18.33 -13.70 4.50
C GLU A 159 19.85 -13.84 4.51
N LYS A 160 20.51 -13.56 3.39
CA LYS A 160 21.98 -13.58 3.31
C LYS A 160 22.62 -12.56 4.25
N ALA A 161 21.99 -11.42 4.46
CA ALA A 161 22.47 -10.37 5.36
C ALA A 161 22.09 -10.61 6.82
N GLY A 162 21.26 -11.63 7.12
CA GLY A 162 20.71 -11.87 8.46
C GLY A 162 19.73 -10.82 8.92
N HIS A 163 19.08 -10.12 7.99
CA HIS A 163 18.14 -9.04 8.27
C HIS A 163 16.72 -9.37 7.84
N THR A 164 15.77 -8.63 8.38
CA THR A 164 14.40 -8.59 7.89
C THR A 164 14.12 -7.18 7.37
N LEU A 165 13.06 -7.01 6.58
CA LEU A 165 12.66 -5.70 6.09
C LEU A 165 12.32 -4.74 7.25
N ILE A 166 11.78 -5.25 8.34
CA ILE A 166 11.47 -4.46 9.54
C ILE A 166 12.72 -3.79 10.08
N VAL A 167 13.85 -4.51 10.14
CA VAL A 167 15.13 -3.98 10.60
C VAL A 167 15.62 -2.85 9.67
N GLU A 168 15.52 -3.05 8.36
CA GLU A 168 15.95 -2.04 7.37
C GLU A 168 15.15 -0.74 7.45
N VAL A 169 13.87 -0.83 7.82
CA VAL A 169 12.94 0.30 7.79
C VAL A 169 12.79 0.97 9.14
N ARG A 170 12.73 0.22 10.22
CA ARG A 170 12.25 0.68 11.51
C ARG A 170 13.27 0.65 12.64
N GLN A 171 14.18 -0.32 12.65
CA GLN A 171 15.13 -0.48 13.75
C GLN A 171 16.47 0.14 13.41
N PRO A 172 17.06 0.94 14.34
CA PRO A 172 18.41 1.48 14.11
C PRO A 172 19.43 0.35 14.08
N ARG A 173 20.44 0.51 13.24
CA ARG A 173 21.63 -0.38 13.25
C ARG A 173 22.38 -0.18 14.56
N THR A 174 22.56 -1.24 15.28
CA THR A 174 23.45 -1.27 16.45
C THR A 174 24.88 -1.47 15.99
#